data_5eeef6d9a0354360ca7093f8d28d663f
#
_entry.id   5eeef6d9a0354360ca7093f8d28d663f
#
_cell.length_a   1.000
_cell.length_b   1.000
_cell.length_c   1.000
_cell.angle_alpha   90.00
_cell.angle_beta   90.00
_cell.angle_gamma   90.00
#
_symmetry.space_group_name_H-M   'P 1'
#
loop_
_entity.id
_entity.type
_entity.pdbx_description
1 polymer ?
#
loop_
_entity_poly.entity_id
_entity_poly.type
_entity_poly.pdbx_seq_one_letter_code
_entity_poly.pdbx_strand_id
1 'polypeptide(L)'
;MSVVDDFLRHIEGERRFSPLTVRNYRHDILAFVEWLGITPDEFDADTIERGHIEDWMQHLIEDSGLKASSVNRSIASLRSFWRWMLAHGRTKRDIISTIKPQRTSRRLPTFVPDTRMESVVADVVDDIASDEFERVRDGVVVVLFYTLGLRLSELHGANDEDISADFKHIRVTGKGNKVRVVPIIGAVGEIIKKYFSLKYSQNICIAQKKALILSSKGERLSQRTLQRIVDRRLKESGVQGKSSPHVLRHTFATHLLNMGADLREIQELLGHSSLKATQVYTHNSIEQLKEVYSVAHPHERDR
;
A
#
# COMPACT_ATOMS: atom_id res chain seq x y z
N MET A 1 33.45 -13.31 6.16
CA MET A 1 32.22 -12.52 6.02
C MET A 1 32.01 -12.29 4.53
N SER A 2 30.88 -12.74 4.02
CA SER A 2 30.65 -12.82 2.58
C SER A 2 30.46 -11.44 1.94
N VAL A 3 30.73 -11.35 0.63
CA VAL A 3 30.43 -10.15 -0.17
C VAL A 3 28.92 -9.84 -0.14
N VAL A 4 28.08 -10.85 0.04
CA VAL A 4 26.62 -10.71 0.21
C VAL A 4 26.29 -9.97 1.51
N ASP A 5 26.96 -10.32 2.62
CA ASP A 5 26.76 -9.65 3.92
C ASP A 5 27.22 -8.19 3.88
N ASP A 6 28.34 -7.92 3.18
CA ASP A 6 28.84 -6.55 2.97
C ASP A 6 27.80 -5.69 2.25
N PHE A 7 27.23 -6.21 1.16
CA PHE A 7 26.18 -5.53 0.42
C PHE A 7 24.91 -5.28 1.27
N LEU A 8 24.47 -6.30 2.01
CA LEU A 8 23.27 -6.18 2.84
C LEU A 8 23.44 -5.12 3.93
N ARG A 9 24.61 -5.04 4.56
CA ARG A 9 24.94 -3.97 5.52
C ARG A 9 24.96 -2.60 4.87
N HIS A 10 25.54 -2.49 3.66
CA HIS A 10 25.54 -1.23 2.91
C HIS A 10 24.12 -0.72 2.63
N ILE A 11 23.21 -1.57 2.14
CA ILE A 11 21.84 -1.13 1.84
C ILE A 11 21.00 -0.83 3.08
N GLU A 12 21.30 -1.48 4.21
CA GLU A 12 20.66 -1.24 5.49
C GLU A 12 21.16 0.05 6.14
N GLY A 13 22.47 0.21 6.24
CA GLY A 13 23.12 1.33 6.93
C GLY A 13 23.16 2.59 6.09
N GLU A 14 23.87 2.57 4.96
CA GLU A 14 24.15 3.77 4.16
C GLU A 14 22.95 4.20 3.30
N ARG A 15 22.27 3.24 2.65
CA ARG A 15 21.11 3.51 1.78
C ARG A 15 19.80 3.61 2.53
N ARG A 16 19.75 3.20 3.80
CA ARG A 16 18.57 3.22 4.66
C ARG A 16 17.34 2.58 4.01
N PHE A 17 17.54 1.45 3.34
CA PHE A 17 16.43 0.71 2.76
C PHE A 17 15.50 0.17 3.84
N SER A 18 14.22 0.01 3.51
CA SER A 18 13.27 -0.56 4.48
C SER A 18 13.68 -2.00 4.84
N PRO A 19 13.43 -2.46 6.10
CA PRO A 19 13.73 -3.83 6.52
C PRO A 19 13.14 -4.88 5.58
N LEU A 20 11.95 -4.62 5.02
CA LEU A 20 11.32 -5.50 4.03
C LEU A 20 12.13 -5.57 2.72
N THR A 21 12.67 -4.44 2.26
CA THR A 21 13.51 -4.40 1.05
C THR A 21 14.80 -5.16 1.28
N VAL A 22 15.48 -4.96 2.40
CA VAL A 22 16.70 -5.69 2.78
C VAL A 22 16.43 -7.19 2.84
N ARG A 23 15.34 -7.61 3.48
CA ARG A 23 14.93 -9.01 3.56
C ARG A 23 14.67 -9.62 2.17
N ASN A 24 14.01 -8.91 1.28
CA ASN A 24 13.74 -9.39 -0.07
C ASN A 24 15.04 -9.50 -0.88
N TYR A 25 15.95 -8.55 -0.78
CA TYR A 25 17.24 -8.60 -1.45
C TYR A 25 18.08 -9.76 -0.93
N ARG A 26 18.14 -9.93 0.40
CA ARG A 26 18.81 -11.10 1.02
C ARG A 26 18.25 -12.42 0.45
N HIS A 27 16.94 -12.56 0.46
CA HIS A 27 16.27 -13.77 -0.05
C HIS A 27 16.60 -14.04 -1.52
N ASP A 28 16.49 -13.02 -2.38
CA ASP A 28 16.72 -13.20 -3.82
C ASP A 28 18.19 -13.51 -4.13
N ILE A 29 19.14 -12.84 -3.46
CA ILE A 29 20.58 -13.07 -3.68
C ILE A 29 21.01 -14.44 -3.15
N LEU A 30 20.56 -14.80 -1.94
CA LEU A 30 20.88 -16.12 -1.37
C LEU A 30 20.27 -17.26 -2.20
N ALA A 31 19.06 -17.10 -2.73
CA ALA A 31 18.45 -18.09 -3.62
C ALA A 31 19.25 -18.28 -4.92
N PHE A 32 19.87 -17.22 -5.45
CA PHE A 32 20.78 -17.34 -6.59
C PHE A 32 22.08 -18.09 -6.23
N VAL A 33 22.70 -17.73 -5.11
CA VAL A 33 23.94 -18.36 -4.61
C VAL A 33 23.69 -19.85 -4.33
N GLU A 34 22.59 -20.19 -3.68
CA GLU A 34 22.18 -21.58 -3.42
C GLU A 34 21.95 -22.36 -4.71
N TRP A 35 21.30 -21.76 -5.71
CA TRP A 35 21.09 -22.38 -7.02
C TRP A 35 22.40 -22.67 -7.75
N LEU A 36 23.44 -21.84 -7.59
CA LEU A 36 24.78 -22.11 -8.11
C LEU A 36 25.48 -23.27 -7.39
N GLY A 37 24.92 -23.81 -6.30
CA GLY A 37 25.48 -24.89 -5.51
C GLY A 37 26.70 -24.47 -4.66
N ILE A 38 26.84 -23.17 -4.35
CA ILE A 38 27.93 -22.60 -3.57
C ILE A 38 27.44 -21.91 -2.31
N THR A 39 28.33 -21.70 -1.36
CA THR A 39 28.03 -20.89 -0.17
C THR A 39 28.24 -19.40 -0.43
N PRO A 40 27.66 -18.49 0.38
CA PRO A 40 27.92 -17.05 0.25
C PRO A 40 29.37 -16.64 0.42
N ASP A 41 30.18 -17.40 1.15
CA ASP A 41 31.62 -17.13 1.33
C ASP A 41 32.45 -17.58 0.12
N GLU A 42 31.95 -18.54 -0.68
CA GLU A 42 32.56 -19.01 -1.93
C GLU A 42 32.16 -18.17 -3.15
N PHE A 43 31.20 -17.24 -2.99
CA PHE A 43 30.72 -16.45 -4.10
C PHE A 43 31.78 -15.51 -4.65
N ASP A 44 32.18 -15.73 -5.90
CA ASP A 44 33.07 -14.89 -6.67
C ASP A 44 32.37 -14.37 -7.93
N ALA A 45 32.16 -13.06 -8.00
CA ALA A 45 31.47 -12.42 -9.13
C ALA A 45 32.21 -12.59 -10.47
N ASP A 46 33.53 -12.76 -10.44
CA ASP A 46 34.33 -12.90 -11.66
C ASP A 46 34.23 -14.30 -12.29
N THR A 47 33.74 -15.30 -11.55
CA THR A 47 33.45 -16.65 -12.05
C THR A 47 32.06 -16.76 -12.64
N ILE A 48 31.16 -15.80 -12.35
CA ILE A 48 29.78 -15.83 -12.81
C ILE A 48 29.72 -15.29 -14.24
N GLU A 49 29.01 -16.04 -15.09
CA GLU A 49 28.73 -15.66 -16.47
C GLU A 49 27.28 -15.25 -16.65
N ARG A 50 27.02 -14.54 -17.75
CA ARG A 50 25.66 -14.15 -18.13
C ARG A 50 24.73 -15.36 -18.24
N GLY A 51 25.22 -16.48 -18.78
CA GLY A 51 24.47 -17.73 -18.91
C GLY A 51 23.93 -18.22 -17.58
N HIS A 52 24.72 -18.20 -16.52
CA HIS A 52 24.25 -18.61 -15.19
C HIS A 52 23.03 -17.79 -14.72
N ILE A 53 22.97 -16.50 -15.03
CA ILE A 53 21.81 -15.68 -14.66
C ILE A 53 20.59 -16.02 -15.54
N GLU A 54 20.80 -16.26 -16.83
CA GLU A 54 19.73 -16.65 -17.78
C GLU A 54 19.16 -18.04 -17.42
N ASP A 55 20.00 -18.99 -17.09
CA ASP A 55 19.62 -20.33 -16.64
C ASP A 55 18.87 -20.30 -15.31
N TRP A 56 19.33 -19.46 -14.36
CA TRP A 56 18.59 -19.26 -13.12
C TRP A 56 17.21 -18.63 -13.35
N MET A 57 17.08 -17.68 -14.27
CA MET A 57 15.78 -17.10 -14.63
C MET A 57 14.85 -18.16 -15.20
N GLN A 58 15.36 -19.07 -16.03
CA GLN A 58 14.61 -20.18 -16.58
C GLN A 58 14.17 -21.13 -15.46
N HIS A 59 15.07 -21.54 -14.57
CA HIS A 59 14.77 -22.35 -13.39
C HIS A 59 13.66 -21.71 -12.52
N LEU A 60 13.71 -20.41 -12.27
CA LEU A 60 12.67 -19.73 -11.50
C LEU A 60 11.29 -19.79 -12.16
N ILE A 61 11.22 -19.84 -13.50
CA ILE A 61 9.96 -19.94 -14.25
C ILE A 61 9.48 -21.39 -14.32
N GLU A 62 10.34 -22.29 -14.77
CA GLU A 62 9.97 -23.67 -15.13
C GLU A 62 9.87 -24.57 -13.90
N ASP A 63 10.86 -24.54 -13.02
CA ASP A 63 10.93 -25.44 -11.86
C ASP A 63 10.25 -24.84 -10.63
N SER A 64 10.44 -23.54 -10.38
CA SER A 64 9.85 -22.86 -9.23
C SER A 64 8.46 -22.28 -9.50
N GLY A 65 7.98 -22.28 -10.74
CA GLY A 65 6.65 -21.81 -11.12
C GLY A 65 6.42 -20.31 -10.86
N LEU A 66 7.48 -19.49 -10.79
CA LEU A 66 7.36 -18.08 -10.48
C LEU A 66 6.81 -17.29 -11.66
N LYS A 67 5.96 -16.30 -11.35
CA LYS A 67 5.47 -15.36 -12.35
C LYS A 67 6.60 -14.45 -12.83
N ALA A 68 6.56 -14.05 -14.10
CA ALA A 68 7.53 -13.13 -14.72
C ALA A 68 7.81 -11.87 -13.89
N SER A 69 6.80 -11.31 -13.21
CA SER A 69 6.97 -10.17 -12.31
C SER A 69 7.84 -10.47 -11.08
N SER A 70 7.75 -11.69 -10.54
CA SER A 70 8.57 -12.15 -9.41
C SER A 70 10.02 -12.37 -9.86
N VAL A 71 10.21 -13.03 -11.01
CA VAL A 71 11.54 -13.20 -11.63
C VAL A 71 12.20 -11.85 -11.88
N ASN A 72 11.47 -10.88 -12.47
CA ASN A 72 11.99 -9.53 -12.69
C ASN A 72 12.38 -8.81 -11.40
N ARG A 73 11.65 -9.05 -10.30
CA ARG A 73 12.02 -8.53 -8.98
C ARG A 73 13.34 -9.14 -8.50
N SER A 74 13.50 -10.47 -8.62
CA SER A 74 14.72 -11.14 -8.21
C SER A 74 15.93 -10.69 -9.03
N ILE A 75 15.77 -10.50 -10.33
CA ILE A 75 16.81 -9.91 -11.19
C ILE A 75 17.12 -8.45 -10.80
N ALA A 76 16.13 -7.67 -10.38
CA ALA A 76 16.38 -6.31 -9.89
C ALA A 76 17.23 -6.32 -8.59
N SER A 77 17.04 -7.31 -7.71
CA SER A 77 17.88 -7.52 -6.53
C SER A 77 19.34 -7.84 -6.91
N LEU A 78 19.55 -8.79 -7.83
CA LEU A 78 20.89 -9.10 -8.36
C LEU A 78 21.52 -7.90 -9.07
N ARG A 79 20.74 -7.14 -9.84
CA ARG A 79 21.24 -5.94 -10.53
C ARG A 79 21.71 -4.87 -9.55
N SER A 80 21.03 -4.70 -8.42
CA SER A 80 21.47 -3.81 -7.37
C SER A 80 22.75 -4.29 -6.70
N PHE A 81 22.86 -5.60 -6.45
CA PHE A 81 24.04 -6.24 -5.90
C PHE A 81 25.26 -6.08 -6.83
N TRP A 82 25.11 -6.38 -8.13
CA TRP A 82 26.18 -6.23 -9.13
C TRP A 82 26.67 -4.80 -9.26
N ARG A 83 25.74 -3.83 -9.32
CA ARG A 83 26.10 -2.40 -9.36
C ARG A 83 26.92 -1.98 -8.15
N TRP A 84 26.56 -2.50 -6.97
CA TRP A 84 27.31 -2.24 -5.76
C TRP A 84 28.71 -2.87 -5.84
N MET A 85 28.84 -4.10 -6.31
CA MET A 85 30.15 -4.76 -6.48
C MET A 85 31.05 -4.01 -7.44
N LEU A 86 30.51 -3.55 -8.59
CA LEU A 86 31.24 -2.71 -9.55
C LEU A 86 31.72 -1.40 -8.91
N ALA A 87 30.84 -0.71 -8.20
CA ALA A 87 31.14 0.56 -7.54
C ALA A 87 32.22 0.45 -6.45
N HIS A 88 32.33 -0.72 -5.81
CA HIS A 88 33.29 -0.98 -4.74
C HIS A 88 34.51 -1.80 -5.19
N GLY A 89 34.69 -1.95 -6.51
CA GLY A 89 35.84 -2.67 -7.08
C GLY A 89 35.92 -4.17 -6.75
N ARG A 90 34.77 -4.77 -6.37
CA ARG A 90 34.66 -6.21 -6.07
C ARG A 90 34.58 -7.07 -7.34
N THR A 91 34.29 -6.48 -8.47
CA THR A 91 34.36 -7.05 -9.82
C THR A 91 34.56 -5.93 -10.84
N LYS A 92 35.07 -6.25 -12.01
CA LYS A 92 35.13 -5.35 -13.17
C LYS A 92 34.15 -5.74 -14.28
N ARG A 93 33.48 -6.88 -14.14
CA ARG A 93 32.61 -7.46 -15.17
C ARG A 93 31.16 -7.06 -14.97
N ASP A 94 30.61 -6.27 -15.86
CA ASP A 94 29.17 -5.94 -15.86
C ASP A 94 28.39 -6.93 -16.75
N ILE A 95 28.04 -8.06 -16.18
CA ILE A 95 27.26 -9.11 -16.86
C ILE A 95 25.75 -8.89 -16.74
N ILE A 96 25.30 -8.09 -15.76
CA ILE A 96 23.89 -7.97 -15.39
C ILE A 96 23.15 -6.88 -16.20
N SER A 97 23.88 -5.88 -16.72
CA SER A 97 23.26 -4.78 -17.49
C SER A 97 22.59 -5.27 -18.78
N THR A 98 23.14 -6.32 -19.38
CA THR A 98 22.63 -6.91 -20.64
C THR A 98 21.46 -7.86 -20.44
N ILE A 99 21.16 -8.28 -19.21
CA ILE A 99 20.03 -9.16 -18.91
C ILE A 99 18.72 -8.43 -19.16
N LYS A 100 17.89 -8.96 -20.06
CA LYS A 100 16.58 -8.41 -20.38
C LYS A 100 15.54 -8.91 -19.37
N PRO A 101 14.64 -8.04 -18.88
CA PRO A 101 13.55 -8.48 -18.04
C PRO A 101 12.58 -9.37 -18.83
N GLN A 102 11.94 -10.31 -18.13
CA GLN A 102 10.87 -11.14 -18.67
C GLN A 102 9.67 -10.27 -19.07
N ARG A 103 9.06 -10.57 -20.22
CA ARG A 103 7.84 -9.89 -20.65
C ARG A 103 6.71 -10.18 -19.66
N THR A 104 6.17 -9.13 -19.08
CA THR A 104 4.98 -9.21 -18.25
C THR A 104 3.77 -8.76 -19.05
N SER A 105 2.67 -9.50 -18.95
CA SER A 105 1.40 -8.99 -19.50
C SER A 105 1.06 -7.67 -18.78
N ARG A 106 0.96 -6.59 -19.51
CA ARG A 106 0.40 -5.33 -18.99
C ARG A 106 -1.09 -5.56 -18.75
N ARG A 107 -1.44 -6.05 -17.56
CA ARG A 107 -2.83 -5.98 -17.14
C ARG A 107 -3.14 -4.50 -16.92
N LEU A 108 -4.20 -4.01 -17.56
CA LEU A 108 -4.72 -2.69 -17.25
C LEU A 108 -4.99 -2.62 -15.73
N PRO A 109 -4.67 -1.51 -15.08
CA PRO A 109 -5.00 -1.31 -13.69
C PRO A 109 -6.51 -1.56 -13.50
N THR A 110 -6.85 -2.43 -12.57
CA THR A 110 -8.25 -2.70 -12.24
C THR A 110 -8.74 -1.57 -11.34
N PHE A 111 -9.82 -0.92 -11.71
CA PHE A 111 -10.56 0.03 -10.87
C PHE A 111 -11.99 -0.48 -10.70
N VAL A 112 -12.67 -0.01 -9.68
CA VAL A 112 -14.08 -0.33 -9.44
C VAL A 112 -14.94 0.65 -10.24
N PRO A 113 -15.82 0.19 -11.15
CA PRO A 113 -16.72 1.07 -11.87
C PRO A 113 -17.66 1.84 -10.91
N ASP A 114 -18.07 3.05 -11.29
CA ASP A 114 -18.89 3.95 -10.47
C ASP A 114 -20.12 3.24 -9.91
N THR A 115 -20.91 2.54 -10.76
CA THR A 115 -22.10 1.80 -10.35
C THR A 115 -21.85 0.72 -9.29
N ARG A 116 -20.66 0.10 -9.31
CA ARG A 116 -20.27 -0.88 -8.29
C ARG A 116 -19.75 -0.20 -7.04
N MET A 117 -19.10 0.95 -7.20
CA MET A 117 -18.64 1.73 -6.07
C MET A 117 -19.81 2.30 -5.27
N GLU A 118 -20.91 2.69 -5.91
CA GLU A 118 -22.17 3.06 -5.26
C GLU A 118 -22.70 1.93 -4.36
N SER A 119 -22.70 0.68 -4.84
CA SER A 119 -23.09 -0.47 -4.01
C SER A 119 -22.15 -0.66 -2.81
N VAL A 120 -20.83 -0.55 -3.01
CA VAL A 120 -19.85 -0.62 -1.92
C VAL A 120 -20.13 0.46 -0.87
N VAL A 121 -20.43 1.66 -1.33
CA VAL A 121 -20.73 2.79 -0.44
C VAL A 121 -22.03 2.58 0.33
N ALA A 122 -23.09 2.05 -0.31
CA ALA A 122 -24.36 1.73 0.36
C ALA A 122 -24.15 0.70 1.48
N ASP A 123 -23.43 -0.40 1.20
CA ASP A 123 -23.10 -1.42 2.21
C ASP A 123 -22.28 -0.83 3.38
N VAL A 124 -21.37 0.09 3.08
CA VAL A 124 -20.57 0.78 4.10
C VAL A 124 -21.42 1.72 4.96
N VAL A 125 -22.42 2.38 4.38
CA VAL A 125 -23.35 3.22 5.12
C VAL A 125 -24.15 2.38 6.12
N ASP A 126 -24.63 1.21 5.72
CA ASP A 126 -25.32 0.28 6.61
C ASP A 126 -24.43 -0.20 7.76
N ASP A 127 -23.16 -0.47 7.45
CA ASP A 127 -22.18 -0.84 8.49
C ASP A 127 -21.96 0.30 9.50
N ILE A 128 -21.83 1.52 9.01
CA ILE A 128 -21.63 2.70 9.85
C ILE A 128 -22.88 3.03 10.66
N ALA A 129 -24.07 2.73 10.17
CA ALA A 129 -25.32 2.88 10.92
C ALA A 129 -25.42 1.92 12.11
N SER A 130 -24.69 0.81 12.09
CA SER A 130 -24.64 -0.19 13.17
C SER A 130 -24.04 0.37 14.46
N ASP A 131 -24.35 -0.27 15.58
CA ASP A 131 -23.70 -0.05 16.88
C ASP A 131 -22.64 -1.12 17.18
N GLU A 132 -22.44 -2.07 16.26
CA GLU A 132 -21.39 -3.09 16.38
C GLU A 132 -20.04 -2.50 15.99
N PHE A 133 -19.11 -2.48 16.94
CA PHE A 133 -17.77 -1.94 16.73
C PHE A 133 -17.07 -2.47 15.49
N GLU A 134 -17.11 -3.79 15.27
CA GLU A 134 -16.40 -4.41 14.15
C GLU A 134 -17.00 -4.03 12.79
N ARG A 135 -18.31 -3.89 12.70
CA ARG A 135 -18.98 -3.43 11.48
C ARG A 135 -18.60 -1.99 11.15
N VAL A 136 -18.73 -1.09 12.14
CA VAL A 136 -18.36 0.32 11.98
C VAL A 136 -16.89 0.46 11.64
N ARG A 137 -16.01 -0.27 12.31
CA ARG A 137 -14.56 -0.30 12.01
C ARG A 137 -14.30 -0.71 10.56
N ASP A 138 -14.92 -1.78 10.08
CA ASP A 138 -14.72 -2.30 8.74
C ASP A 138 -15.21 -1.31 7.69
N GLY A 139 -16.35 -0.65 7.92
CA GLY A 139 -16.83 0.46 7.09
C GLY A 139 -15.84 1.62 7.05
N VAL A 140 -15.33 2.05 8.20
CA VAL A 140 -14.30 3.10 8.30
C VAL A 140 -13.04 2.74 7.52
N VAL A 141 -12.56 1.50 7.58
CA VAL A 141 -11.39 1.04 6.81
C VAL A 141 -11.60 1.23 5.30
N VAL A 142 -12.76 0.86 4.78
CA VAL A 142 -13.09 1.04 3.34
C VAL A 142 -13.17 2.52 2.99
N VAL A 143 -13.87 3.32 3.80
CA VAL A 143 -13.98 4.78 3.62
C VAL A 143 -12.62 5.43 3.55
N LEU A 144 -11.73 5.17 4.51
CA LEU A 144 -10.40 5.78 4.55
C LEU A 144 -9.54 5.41 3.35
N PHE A 145 -9.61 4.15 2.85
CA PHE A 145 -8.89 3.78 1.64
C PHE A 145 -9.46 4.45 0.39
N TYR A 146 -10.78 4.52 0.27
CA TYR A 146 -11.43 5.06 -0.91
C TYR A 146 -11.38 6.59 -0.95
N THR A 147 -11.68 7.27 0.17
CA THR A 147 -11.82 8.72 0.18
C THR A 147 -10.51 9.48 0.38
N LEU A 148 -9.55 8.89 1.08
CA LEU A 148 -8.25 9.53 1.35
C LEU A 148 -7.12 8.92 0.51
N GLY A 149 -7.41 7.88 -0.26
CA GLY A 149 -6.44 7.21 -1.12
C GLY A 149 -5.20 6.70 -0.38
N LEU A 150 -5.33 6.29 0.87
CA LEU A 150 -4.21 5.85 1.70
C LEU A 150 -3.55 4.57 1.17
N ARG A 151 -2.23 4.44 1.35
CA ARG A 151 -1.56 3.16 1.16
C ARG A 151 -1.85 2.24 2.36
N LEU A 152 -1.80 0.92 2.12
CA LEU A 152 -2.01 -0.07 3.19
C LEU A 152 -1.09 0.15 4.40
N SER A 153 0.19 0.41 4.16
CA SER A 153 1.16 0.69 5.22
C SER A 153 0.91 2.02 5.94
N GLU A 154 0.34 3.00 5.26
CA GLU A 154 -0.01 4.30 5.83
C GLU A 154 -1.16 4.17 6.82
N LEU A 155 -2.27 3.52 6.42
CA LEU A 155 -3.39 3.28 7.32
C LEU A 155 -3.01 2.33 8.47
N HIS A 156 -2.23 1.28 8.19
CA HIS A 156 -1.73 0.38 9.22
C HIS A 156 -0.88 1.12 10.27
N GLY A 157 -0.03 2.06 9.84
CA GLY A 157 0.85 2.81 10.73
C GLY A 157 0.17 3.96 11.48
N ALA A 158 -1.00 4.41 11.03
CA ALA A 158 -1.69 5.57 11.59
C ALA A 158 -2.13 5.36 13.03
N ASN A 159 -2.11 6.46 13.79
CA ASN A 159 -2.52 6.54 15.18
C ASN A 159 -3.67 7.55 15.33
N ASP A 160 -4.34 7.54 16.48
CA ASP A 160 -5.42 8.48 16.78
C ASP A 160 -4.93 9.93 16.74
N GLU A 161 -3.72 10.18 17.21
CA GLU A 161 -3.06 11.51 17.20
C GLU A 161 -2.70 12.01 15.79
N ASP A 162 -2.80 11.18 14.77
CA ASP A 162 -2.63 11.58 13.40
C ASP A 162 -3.90 12.20 12.81
N ILE A 163 -5.05 12.00 13.43
CA ILE A 163 -6.29 12.71 13.12
C ILE A 163 -6.28 14.06 13.89
N SER A 164 -6.54 15.15 13.19
CA SER A 164 -6.67 16.46 13.84
C SER A 164 -7.88 16.51 14.79
N ALA A 165 -7.81 17.32 15.84
CA ALA A 165 -8.86 17.41 16.85
C ALA A 165 -10.22 17.85 16.28
N ASP A 166 -10.24 18.58 15.17
CA ASP A 166 -11.43 18.99 14.44
C ASP A 166 -11.90 17.98 13.39
N PHE A 167 -11.22 16.84 13.27
CA PHE A 167 -11.49 15.77 12.29
C PHE A 167 -11.45 16.21 10.83
N LYS A 168 -10.72 17.27 10.51
CA LYS A 168 -10.60 17.81 9.14
C LYS A 168 -9.34 17.37 8.41
N HIS A 169 -8.37 16.81 9.10
CA HIS A 169 -7.10 16.40 8.51
C HIS A 169 -6.57 15.11 9.11
N ILE A 170 -5.84 14.37 8.31
CA ILE A 170 -5.01 13.25 8.77
C ILE A 170 -3.56 13.46 8.35
N ARG A 171 -2.64 13.30 9.29
CA ARG A 171 -1.20 13.27 9.04
C ARG A 171 -0.78 11.85 8.63
N VAL A 172 -0.16 11.70 7.49
CA VAL A 172 0.20 10.41 6.93
C VAL A 172 1.70 10.33 6.71
N THR A 173 2.32 9.28 7.27
CA THR A 173 3.75 9.00 7.09
C THR A 173 3.94 7.97 5.98
N GLY A 174 4.56 8.38 4.90
CA GLY A 174 4.80 7.56 3.71
C GLY A 174 6.22 6.96 3.63
N LYS A 175 6.56 6.43 2.46
CA LYS A 175 7.89 5.84 2.19
C LYS A 175 9.01 6.87 2.45
N GLY A 176 10.05 6.43 3.15
CA GLY A 176 11.19 7.29 3.49
C GLY A 176 10.88 8.31 4.58
N ASN A 177 9.90 8.01 5.44
CA ASN A 177 9.46 8.87 6.55
C ASN A 177 8.94 10.25 6.11
N LYS A 178 8.52 10.38 4.84
CA LYS A 178 7.92 11.62 4.33
C LYS A 178 6.51 11.76 4.87
N VAL A 179 6.26 12.90 5.52
CA VAL A 179 4.96 13.23 6.08
C VAL A 179 4.18 14.10 5.10
N ARG A 180 2.87 13.81 4.95
CA ARG A 180 1.91 14.67 4.28
C ARG A 180 0.64 14.81 5.11
N VAL A 181 -0.07 15.87 4.92
CA VAL A 181 -1.40 16.11 5.50
C VAL A 181 -2.43 15.88 4.39
N VAL A 182 -3.43 15.05 4.68
CA VAL A 182 -4.54 14.76 3.77
C VAL A 182 -5.81 15.35 4.39
N PRO A 183 -6.58 16.16 3.66
CA PRO A 183 -7.82 16.71 4.16
C PRO A 183 -8.89 15.61 4.30
N ILE A 184 -9.67 15.70 5.35
CA ILE A 184 -10.84 14.85 5.63
C ILE A 184 -12.08 15.67 5.34
N ILE A 185 -12.93 15.23 4.43
CA ILE A 185 -14.21 15.89 4.17
C ILE A 185 -15.17 15.66 5.33
N GLY A 186 -16.11 16.62 5.54
CA GLY A 186 -16.96 16.65 6.73
C GLY A 186 -17.68 15.34 7.03
N ALA A 187 -18.33 14.72 6.02
CA ALA A 187 -19.00 13.44 6.17
C ALA A 187 -18.07 12.32 6.68
N VAL A 188 -16.84 12.26 6.16
CA VAL A 188 -15.85 11.27 6.61
C VAL A 188 -15.38 11.58 8.04
N GLY A 189 -15.28 12.86 8.40
CA GLY A 189 -14.98 13.27 9.77
C GLY A 189 -16.02 12.77 10.78
N GLU A 190 -17.32 12.87 10.46
CA GLU A 190 -18.40 12.36 11.30
C GLU A 190 -18.34 10.81 11.44
N ILE A 191 -18.05 10.12 10.36
CA ILE A 191 -17.82 8.66 10.38
C ILE A 191 -16.68 8.29 11.34
N ILE A 192 -15.58 9.01 11.28
CA ILE A 192 -14.43 8.78 12.18
C ILE A 192 -14.81 9.09 13.63
N LYS A 193 -15.58 10.16 13.88
CA LYS A 193 -16.08 10.50 15.23
C LYS A 193 -16.93 9.38 15.82
N LYS A 194 -17.88 8.82 15.02
CA LYS A 194 -18.69 7.68 15.46
C LYS A 194 -17.82 6.48 15.81
N TYR A 195 -16.84 6.15 14.97
CA TYR A 195 -15.91 5.07 15.25
C TYR A 195 -15.12 5.32 16.56
N PHE A 196 -14.63 6.54 16.77
CA PHE A 196 -13.93 6.90 18.01
C PHE A 196 -14.86 6.80 19.22
N SER A 197 -16.09 7.26 19.11
CA SER A 197 -17.08 7.13 20.18
C SER A 197 -17.26 5.67 20.60
N LEU A 198 -17.46 4.75 19.65
CA LEU A 198 -17.57 3.32 19.94
C LEU A 198 -16.28 2.72 20.49
N LYS A 199 -15.15 3.08 19.92
CA LYS A 199 -13.83 2.63 20.36
C LYS A 199 -13.54 2.97 21.81
N TYR A 200 -13.92 4.16 22.24
CA TYR A 200 -13.67 4.62 23.61
C TYR A 200 -14.77 4.22 24.60
N SER A 201 -16.06 4.25 24.20
CA SER A 201 -17.18 3.84 25.08
C SER A 201 -17.14 2.35 25.44
N GLN A 202 -16.69 1.51 24.52
CA GLN A 202 -16.56 0.06 24.78
C GLN A 202 -15.21 -0.32 25.39
N ASN A 203 -14.41 0.65 25.84
CA ASN A 203 -13.10 0.44 26.46
C ASN A 203 -12.13 -0.43 25.62
N ILE A 204 -12.26 -0.43 24.31
CA ILE A 204 -11.43 -1.23 23.41
C ILE A 204 -9.97 -0.72 23.40
N CYS A 205 -9.74 0.52 23.84
CA CYS A 205 -8.44 1.20 23.83
C CYS A 205 -7.65 1.09 25.13
N ILE A 206 -7.88 0.08 26.00
CA ILE A 206 -7.37 0.06 27.37
C ILE A 206 -5.84 -0.14 27.47
N ALA A 207 -5.22 -0.91 26.62
CA ALA A 207 -3.87 -1.40 26.93
C ALA A 207 -2.74 -0.70 26.21
N GLN A 208 -2.90 -0.32 25.00
CA GLN A 208 -1.81 0.25 24.21
C GLN A 208 -2.32 1.06 23.05
N LYS A 209 -2.39 2.38 23.28
CA LYS A 209 -1.87 3.09 22.17
C LYS A 209 -2.83 3.30 21.03
N LYS A 210 -3.31 4.41 20.98
CA LYS A 210 -3.13 5.33 19.87
C LYS A 210 -3.26 4.74 18.43
N ALA A 211 -3.27 3.43 18.19
CA ALA A 211 -3.47 2.91 16.84
C ALA A 211 -4.86 3.29 16.32
N LEU A 212 -4.90 3.91 15.14
CA LEU A 212 -6.16 4.40 14.57
C LEU A 212 -7.16 3.25 14.39
N ILE A 213 -6.75 2.13 13.81
CA ILE A 213 -7.63 0.98 13.58
C ILE A 213 -7.26 -0.18 14.50
N LEU A 214 -8.22 -0.56 15.34
CA LEU A 214 -8.07 -1.62 16.35
C LEU A 214 -8.96 -2.84 16.06
N SER A 215 -8.56 -3.99 16.57
CA SER A 215 -9.43 -5.16 16.74
C SER A 215 -10.35 -4.96 17.94
N SER A 216 -11.37 -5.82 18.11
CA SER A 216 -12.22 -5.86 19.31
C SER A 216 -11.44 -6.17 20.60
N LYS A 217 -10.21 -6.69 20.48
CA LYS A 217 -9.28 -6.94 21.61
C LYS A 217 -8.38 -5.75 21.93
N GLY A 218 -8.53 -4.60 21.23
CA GLY A 218 -7.69 -3.42 21.43
C GLY A 218 -6.30 -3.50 20.81
N GLU A 219 -6.04 -4.44 19.91
CA GLU A 219 -4.78 -4.59 19.20
C GLU A 219 -4.83 -3.89 17.84
N ARG A 220 -3.71 -3.33 17.38
CA ARG A 220 -3.58 -2.80 16.02
C ARG A 220 -3.88 -3.89 14.98
N LEU A 221 -4.79 -3.63 14.05
CA LEU A 221 -5.09 -4.57 12.99
C LEU A 221 -3.86 -4.79 12.09
N SER A 222 -3.58 -6.06 11.78
CA SER A 222 -2.52 -6.41 10.83
C SER A 222 -2.85 -5.93 9.41
N GLN A 223 -1.82 -5.67 8.61
CA GLN A 223 -2.01 -5.36 7.19
C GLN A 223 -2.83 -6.41 6.44
N ARG A 224 -2.63 -7.69 6.78
CA ARG A 224 -3.39 -8.81 6.20
C ARG A 224 -4.89 -8.72 6.55
N THR A 225 -5.20 -8.32 7.78
CA THR A 225 -6.61 -8.14 8.20
C THR A 225 -7.25 -6.97 7.48
N LEU A 226 -6.56 -5.82 7.38
CA LEU A 226 -7.02 -4.67 6.58
C LEU A 226 -7.28 -5.05 5.11
N GLN A 227 -6.39 -5.84 4.50
CA GLN A 227 -6.59 -6.36 3.14
C GLN A 227 -7.83 -7.25 3.04
N ARG A 228 -8.04 -8.16 4.03
CA ARG A 228 -9.21 -9.05 4.04
C ARG A 228 -10.53 -8.30 4.18
N ILE A 229 -10.56 -7.25 4.99
CA ILE A 229 -11.74 -6.39 5.12
C ILE A 229 -12.10 -5.80 3.75
N VAL A 230 -11.16 -5.17 3.09
CA VAL A 230 -11.39 -4.57 1.75
C VAL A 230 -11.77 -5.63 0.72
N ASP A 231 -11.06 -6.77 0.67
CA ASP A 231 -11.35 -7.85 -0.28
C ASP A 231 -12.76 -8.39 -0.08
N ARG A 232 -13.16 -8.62 1.16
CA ARG A 232 -14.51 -9.09 1.50
C ARG A 232 -15.58 -8.11 1.04
N ARG A 233 -15.45 -6.82 1.41
CA ARG A 233 -16.46 -5.80 1.07
C ARG A 233 -16.60 -5.59 -0.43
N LEU A 234 -15.51 -5.54 -1.18
CA LEU A 234 -15.56 -5.42 -2.62
C LEU A 234 -16.21 -6.63 -3.29
N LYS A 235 -15.98 -7.83 -2.78
CA LYS A 235 -16.60 -9.07 -3.31
C LYS A 235 -18.10 -9.15 -3.00
N GLU A 236 -18.49 -8.82 -1.76
CA GLU A 236 -19.88 -8.77 -1.33
C GLU A 236 -20.71 -7.82 -2.21
N SER A 237 -20.14 -6.66 -2.57
CA SER A 237 -20.75 -5.70 -3.49
C SER A 237 -20.61 -6.08 -4.98
N GLY A 238 -20.23 -7.32 -5.29
CA GLY A 238 -20.17 -7.87 -6.65
C GLY A 238 -19.01 -7.36 -7.52
N VAL A 239 -17.95 -6.80 -6.92
CA VAL A 239 -16.75 -6.41 -7.64
C VAL A 239 -15.99 -7.67 -8.07
N GLN A 240 -15.81 -7.84 -9.37
CA GLN A 240 -15.09 -8.98 -9.93
C GLN A 240 -13.59 -8.68 -10.09
N GLY A 241 -12.78 -9.72 -9.98
CA GLY A 241 -11.34 -9.64 -10.20
C GLY A 241 -10.55 -9.31 -8.94
N LYS A 242 -9.53 -8.44 -9.08
CA LYS A 242 -8.63 -8.14 -7.98
C LYS A 242 -9.26 -7.14 -7.02
N SER A 243 -9.44 -7.54 -5.77
CA SER A 243 -10.00 -6.74 -4.68
C SER A 243 -8.88 -6.44 -3.67
N SER A 244 -8.54 -5.18 -3.47
CA SER A 244 -7.46 -4.81 -2.54
C SER A 244 -7.48 -3.30 -2.24
N PRO A 245 -6.81 -2.84 -1.16
CA PRO A 245 -6.64 -1.41 -0.89
C PRO A 245 -6.03 -0.62 -2.06
N HIS A 246 -5.15 -1.23 -2.85
CA HIS A 246 -4.59 -0.58 -4.04
C HIS A 246 -5.62 -0.34 -5.13
N VAL A 247 -6.61 -1.22 -5.28
CA VAL A 247 -7.72 -1.03 -6.22
C VAL A 247 -8.57 0.16 -5.77
N LEU A 248 -8.95 0.26 -4.49
CA LEU A 248 -9.68 1.43 -3.97
C LEU A 248 -8.93 2.74 -4.18
N ARG A 249 -7.63 2.76 -3.89
CA ARG A 249 -6.80 3.94 -4.14
C ARG A 249 -6.72 4.29 -5.63
N HIS A 250 -6.65 3.29 -6.51
CA HIS A 250 -6.65 3.53 -7.96
C HIS A 250 -8.02 4.03 -8.43
N THR A 251 -9.10 3.43 -7.92
CA THR A 251 -10.47 3.87 -8.16
C THR A 251 -10.64 5.33 -7.76
N PHE A 252 -10.21 5.71 -6.56
CA PHE A 252 -10.21 7.09 -6.09
C PHE A 252 -9.49 8.04 -7.07
N ALA A 253 -8.27 7.69 -7.50
CA ALA A 253 -7.51 8.50 -8.45
C ALA A 253 -8.24 8.62 -9.81
N THR A 254 -8.84 7.53 -10.29
CA THR A 254 -9.56 7.49 -11.57
C THR A 254 -10.84 8.34 -11.50
N HIS A 255 -11.59 8.23 -10.40
CA HIS A 255 -12.80 9.04 -10.20
C HIS A 255 -12.47 10.54 -10.14
N LEU A 256 -11.41 10.93 -9.45
CA LEU A 256 -10.96 12.33 -9.45
C LEU A 256 -10.58 12.83 -10.85
N LEU A 257 -9.88 11.99 -11.65
CA LEU A 257 -9.56 12.32 -13.03
C LEU A 257 -10.81 12.48 -13.90
N ASN A 258 -11.77 11.58 -13.76
CA ASN A 258 -13.05 11.62 -14.49
C ASN A 258 -13.86 12.88 -14.13
N MET A 259 -13.72 13.39 -12.92
CA MET A 259 -14.32 14.65 -12.47
C MET A 259 -13.54 15.90 -12.92
N GLY A 260 -12.46 15.74 -13.70
CA GLY A 260 -11.69 16.86 -14.25
C GLY A 260 -10.57 17.39 -13.36
N ALA A 261 -10.21 16.68 -12.28
CA ALA A 261 -9.08 17.06 -11.44
C ALA A 261 -7.75 16.90 -12.21
N ASP A 262 -6.82 17.84 -11.98
CA ASP A 262 -5.51 17.79 -12.62
C ASP A 262 -4.68 16.59 -12.14
N LEU A 263 -4.02 15.90 -13.08
CA LEU A 263 -3.21 14.72 -12.79
C LEU A 263 -2.08 15.00 -11.76
N ARG A 264 -1.49 16.19 -11.81
CA ARG A 264 -0.42 16.58 -10.87
C ARG A 264 -0.97 16.76 -9.47
N GLU A 265 -2.16 17.35 -9.33
CA GLU A 265 -2.84 17.55 -8.06
C GLU A 265 -3.21 16.20 -7.42
N ILE A 266 -3.70 15.26 -8.22
CA ILE A 266 -3.96 13.88 -7.77
C ILE A 266 -2.65 13.18 -7.34
N GLN A 267 -1.57 13.35 -8.11
CA GLN A 267 -0.27 12.78 -7.75
C GLN A 267 0.26 13.36 -6.43
N GLU A 268 0.11 14.66 -6.21
CA GLU A 268 0.49 15.33 -4.99
C GLU A 268 -0.31 14.84 -3.78
N LEU A 269 -1.63 14.75 -3.92
CA LEU A 269 -2.54 14.21 -2.90
C LEU A 269 -2.17 12.77 -2.53
N LEU A 270 -1.86 11.96 -3.51
CA LEU A 270 -1.47 10.58 -3.33
C LEU A 270 -0.02 10.41 -2.82
N GLY A 271 0.74 11.48 -2.65
CA GLY A 271 2.07 11.46 -2.02
C GLY A 271 3.23 11.43 -3.00
N HIS A 272 3.12 12.19 -4.11
CA HIS A 272 4.24 12.59 -4.94
C HIS A 272 4.54 14.07 -4.70
N SER A 273 5.05 14.40 -3.53
CA SER A 273 5.60 15.68 -3.02
C SER A 273 5.04 17.01 -3.60
N SER A 274 4.04 17.66 -2.94
CA SER A 274 3.97 19.10 -2.66
C SER A 274 2.62 19.53 -2.01
N LEU A 275 2.64 20.71 -1.38
CA LEU A 275 1.59 21.25 -0.46
C LEU A 275 0.37 21.89 -1.17
N LYS A 276 0.29 21.90 -2.49
CA LYS A 276 -0.76 22.61 -3.25
C LYS A 276 -2.04 21.84 -3.54
N ALA A 277 -2.07 20.53 -3.27
CA ALA A 277 -3.21 19.66 -3.60
C ALA A 277 -4.49 19.88 -2.77
N THR A 278 -4.46 20.79 -1.82
CA THR A 278 -5.59 21.03 -0.90
C THR A 278 -6.78 21.73 -1.57
N GLN A 279 -6.58 22.39 -2.70
CA GLN A 279 -7.63 23.18 -3.35
C GLN A 279 -8.59 22.38 -4.26
N VAL A 280 -8.16 21.24 -4.81
CA VAL A 280 -8.96 20.42 -5.74
C VAL A 280 -10.01 19.56 -5.05
N TYR A 281 -9.82 19.32 -3.77
CA TYR A 281 -10.70 18.45 -2.97
C TYR A 281 -12.10 19.01 -2.71
N THR A 282 -12.39 20.27 -3.10
CA THR A 282 -13.47 21.00 -2.47
C THR A 282 -14.82 20.95 -3.17
N HIS A 283 -14.96 20.53 -4.41
CA HIS A 283 -16.26 20.67 -5.07
C HIS A 283 -16.97 19.40 -5.54
N ASN A 284 -16.35 18.46 -6.21
CA ASN A 284 -17.08 17.40 -6.90
C ASN A 284 -17.13 16.03 -6.18
N SER A 285 -16.05 15.61 -5.51
CA SER A 285 -16.07 14.38 -4.68
C SER A 285 -16.87 14.55 -3.39
N ILE A 286 -17.08 15.80 -2.96
CA ILE A 286 -17.91 16.18 -1.81
C ILE A 286 -19.40 15.97 -2.14
N GLU A 287 -19.85 16.23 -3.35
CA GLU A 287 -21.25 16.11 -3.71
C GLU A 287 -21.72 14.66 -3.72
N GLN A 288 -20.95 13.74 -4.30
CA GLN A 288 -21.30 12.31 -4.25
C GLN A 288 -21.28 11.74 -2.83
N LEU A 289 -20.31 12.12 -2.00
CA LEU A 289 -20.29 11.70 -0.60
C LEU A 289 -21.35 12.42 0.25
N LYS A 290 -21.72 13.65 -0.08
CA LYS A 290 -22.86 14.36 0.54
C LYS A 290 -24.19 13.73 0.14
N GLU A 291 -24.37 13.31 -1.11
CA GLU A 291 -25.55 12.57 -1.54
C GLU A 291 -25.68 11.26 -0.78
N VAL A 292 -24.60 10.51 -0.64
CA VAL A 292 -24.57 9.28 0.14
C VAL A 292 -24.88 9.54 1.62
N TYR A 293 -24.31 10.61 2.20
CA TYR A 293 -24.56 10.99 3.59
C TYR A 293 -26.01 11.50 3.77
N SER A 294 -26.55 12.25 2.82
CA SER A 294 -27.94 12.75 2.87
C SER A 294 -28.98 11.63 2.75
N VAL A 295 -28.64 10.54 2.09
CA VAL A 295 -29.48 9.33 2.03
C VAL A 295 -29.42 8.56 3.35
N ALA A 296 -28.26 8.57 4.04
CA ALA A 296 -28.07 7.89 5.32
C ALA A 296 -28.67 8.64 6.53
N HIS A 297 -28.92 9.94 6.41
CA HIS A 297 -29.51 10.77 7.47
C HIS A 297 -30.67 11.63 6.95
N PRO A 298 -31.87 11.04 6.75
CA PRO A 298 -33.07 11.76 6.25
C PRO A 298 -33.54 12.91 7.15
N HIS A 299 -33.12 12.96 8.42
CA HIS A 299 -33.63 13.89 9.43
C HIS A 299 -32.89 15.24 9.52
N GLU A 300 -31.85 15.49 8.73
CA GLU A 300 -31.18 16.81 8.73
C GLU A 300 -31.58 17.75 7.58
N ARG A 301 -32.70 17.43 6.87
CA ARG A 301 -33.20 18.29 5.78
C ARG A 301 -34.01 19.51 6.26
N ASP A 302 -34.28 19.64 7.56
CA ASP A 302 -35.06 20.75 8.14
C ASP A 302 -34.29 21.47 9.27
N ARG A 303 -33.18 22.10 8.93
CA ARG A 303 -32.65 23.22 9.73
C ARG A 303 -31.78 24.15 8.89
#